data_84c1b2e4aafab412f8376ae7c95fd2e6
#
_entry.id   84c1b2e4aafab412f8376ae7c95fd2e6
#
_cell.length_a   1.000
_cell.length_b   1.000
_cell.length_c   1.000
_cell.angle_alpha   90.00
_cell.angle_beta   90.00
_cell.angle_gamma   90.00
#
_symmetry.space_group_name_H-M   'P 1'
#
loop_
_entity.id
_entity.type
_entity.pdbx_description
1 polymer ?
#
loop_
_entity_poly.entity_id
_entity_poly.type
_entity_poly.pdbx_seq_one_letter_code
_entity_poly.pdbx_strand_id
1 'polypeptide(L)'
;TIYLPHSQQAHRDHAAAFRIGIDACRRAGGPWFKECGLTPWTVSTILGYEVWTPIQQVNYVQDITSVMELKIQALQQHSSQVTMYDYEDAVRGLNRYRGITSGRGAYGEAFCVYQTAEIKV
;
A
#
# COMPACT_ATOMS: atom_id res chain seq x y z
N THR A 1 -6.76 9.65 1.19
CA THR A 1 -5.68 8.73 0.83
C THR A 1 -6.26 7.46 0.24
N ILE A 2 -5.63 6.96 -0.81
CA ILE A 2 -5.92 5.65 -1.43
C ILE A 2 -4.68 4.77 -1.29
N TYR A 3 -4.90 3.52 -0.89
CA TYR A 3 -3.87 2.49 -0.85
C TYR A 3 -4.12 1.47 -1.95
N LEU A 4 -3.08 1.14 -2.72
CA LEU A 4 -3.12 0.16 -3.82
C LEU A 4 -1.93 -0.80 -3.69
N PRO A 5 -1.97 -2.02 -4.23
CA PRO A 5 -0.75 -2.78 -4.46
C PRO A 5 0.20 -1.93 -5.32
N HIS A 6 1.52 -1.97 -5.10
CA HIS A 6 2.44 -1.16 -5.92
C HIS A 6 2.52 -1.66 -7.36
N SER A 7 2.99 -0.80 -8.29
CA SER A 7 2.95 -1.06 -9.75
C SER A 7 3.78 -2.26 -10.22
N GLN A 8 4.77 -2.70 -9.44
CA GLN A 8 5.70 -3.77 -9.82
C GLN A 8 5.36 -5.12 -9.15
N GLN A 9 4.11 -5.33 -8.75
CA GLN A 9 3.66 -6.60 -8.21
C GLN A 9 3.71 -7.70 -9.28
N ALA A 10 4.30 -8.85 -8.94
CA ALA A 10 4.39 -10.00 -9.83
C ALA A 10 3.03 -10.67 -10.05
N HIS A 11 2.12 -10.62 -9.06
CA HIS A 11 0.80 -11.20 -9.18
C HIS A 11 -0.08 -10.39 -10.12
N ARG A 12 -0.68 -11.05 -11.11
CA ARG A 12 -1.45 -10.41 -12.19
C ARG A 12 -2.63 -9.58 -11.69
N ASP A 13 -3.36 -10.10 -10.70
CA ASP A 13 -4.53 -9.41 -10.13
C ASP A 13 -4.12 -8.16 -9.36
N HIS A 14 -2.99 -8.20 -8.65
CA HIS A 14 -2.45 -7.01 -7.97
C HIS A 14 -2.00 -5.94 -8.97
N ALA A 15 -1.35 -6.36 -10.05
CA ALA A 15 -0.95 -5.45 -11.12
C ALA A 15 -2.17 -4.84 -11.86
N ALA A 16 -3.25 -5.61 -12.00
CA ALA A 16 -4.51 -5.10 -12.56
C ALA A 16 -5.19 -4.13 -11.59
N ALA A 17 -5.26 -4.48 -10.29
CA ALA A 17 -5.84 -3.63 -9.25
C ALA A 17 -5.13 -2.27 -9.17
N PHE A 18 -3.80 -2.25 -9.27
CA PHE A 18 -3.04 -1.01 -9.34
C PHE A 18 -3.49 -0.13 -10.52
N ARG A 19 -3.52 -0.69 -11.73
CA ARG A 19 -3.88 0.07 -12.95
C ARG A 19 -5.30 0.60 -12.90
N ILE A 20 -6.25 -0.25 -12.49
CA ILE A 20 -7.66 0.13 -12.31
C ILE A 20 -7.80 1.24 -11.26
N GLY A 21 -7.11 1.10 -10.12
CA GLY A 21 -7.16 2.08 -9.04
C GLY A 21 -6.60 3.44 -9.44
N ILE A 22 -5.46 3.49 -10.13
CA ILE A 22 -4.87 4.74 -10.64
C ILE A 22 -5.81 5.40 -11.65
N ASP A 23 -6.38 4.62 -12.59
CA ASP A 23 -7.31 5.17 -13.59
C ASP A 23 -8.61 5.68 -12.94
N ALA A 24 -9.13 4.96 -11.96
CA ALA A 24 -10.29 5.39 -11.19
C ALA A 24 -10.04 6.70 -10.43
N CYS A 25 -8.89 6.84 -9.77
CA CYS A 25 -8.50 8.08 -9.07
C CYS A 25 -8.45 9.27 -10.05
N ARG A 26 -7.85 9.06 -11.23
CA ARG A 26 -7.76 10.08 -12.27
C ARG A 26 -9.14 10.48 -12.79
N ARG A 27 -10.02 9.51 -13.05
CA ARG A 27 -11.38 9.74 -13.53
C ARG A 27 -12.25 10.46 -12.51
N ALA A 28 -12.12 10.12 -11.23
CA ALA A 28 -12.87 10.76 -10.15
C ALA A 28 -12.55 12.26 -10.02
N GLY A 29 -11.32 12.67 -10.35
CA GLY A 29 -10.87 14.07 -10.25
C GLY A 29 -11.33 14.98 -11.39
N GLY A 30 -11.90 14.43 -12.47
CA GLY A 30 -12.30 15.18 -13.66
C GLY A 30 -13.82 15.33 -13.82
N PRO A 31 -14.27 16.26 -14.69
CA PRO A 31 -15.69 16.51 -14.94
C PRO A 31 -16.32 15.52 -15.93
N TRP A 32 -15.70 14.36 -16.09
CA TRP A 32 -16.19 13.28 -16.93
C TRP A 32 -17.31 12.52 -16.22
N PHE A 33 -18.10 11.77 -16.98
CA PHE A 33 -19.18 10.94 -16.43
C PHE A 33 -20.27 11.75 -15.69
N LYS A 34 -20.72 12.84 -16.32
CA LYS A 34 -21.81 13.69 -15.78
C LYS A 34 -23.09 12.90 -15.47
N GLU A 35 -23.30 11.81 -16.20
CA GLU A 35 -24.40 10.88 -16.01
C GLU A 35 -24.38 10.19 -14.63
N CYS A 36 -23.22 10.14 -13.95
CA CYS A 36 -23.13 9.62 -12.59
C CYS A 36 -23.65 10.61 -11.54
N GLY A 37 -23.91 11.86 -11.93
CA GLY A 37 -24.56 12.86 -11.05
C GLY A 37 -23.73 13.33 -9.84
N LEU A 38 -22.42 13.01 -9.82
CA LEU A 38 -21.53 13.30 -8.70
C LEU A 38 -20.61 14.48 -9.00
N THR A 39 -20.18 15.16 -7.92
CA THR A 39 -19.16 16.21 -8.00
C THR A 39 -17.78 15.59 -8.14
N PRO A 40 -16.89 16.12 -9.02
CA PRO A 40 -15.51 15.66 -9.11
C PRO A 40 -14.80 15.70 -7.77
N TRP A 41 -14.06 14.64 -7.46
CA TRP A 41 -13.29 14.52 -6.22
C TRP A 41 -11.86 14.12 -6.50
N THR A 42 -10.92 14.96 -6.09
CA THR A 42 -9.49 14.70 -6.31
C THR A 42 -8.91 13.92 -5.14
N VAL A 43 -8.31 12.78 -5.42
CA VAL A 43 -7.52 12.00 -4.44
C VAL A 43 -6.27 12.79 -4.12
N SER A 44 -6.05 13.11 -2.84
CA SER A 44 -4.87 13.89 -2.41
C SER A 44 -3.61 13.04 -2.32
N THR A 45 -3.72 11.78 -1.91
CA THR A 45 -2.56 10.91 -1.68
C THR A 45 -2.84 9.51 -2.20
N ILE A 46 -1.90 8.95 -2.96
CA ILE A 46 -1.94 7.57 -3.45
C ILE A 46 -0.65 6.87 -3.06
N LEU A 47 -0.78 5.81 -2.27
CA LEU A 47 0.31 5.00 -1.74
C LEU A 47 0.23 3.57 -2.27
N GLY A 48 1.33 3.06 -2.81
CA GLY A 48 1.45 1.66 -3.21
C GLY A 48 2.13 0.85 -2.13
N TYR A 49 1.48 -0.21 -1.63
CA TYR A 49 1.97 -1.08 -0.58
C TYR A 49 2.55 -2.39 -1.14
N GLU A 50 3.36 -3.05 -0.32
CA GLU A 50 3.94 -4.37 -0.60
C GLU A 50 2.92 -5.47 -0.31
N VAL A 51 2.85 -6.48 -1.22
CA VAL A 51 2.14 -7.75 -0.97
C VAL A 51 3.11 -8.91 -1.19
N TRP A 52 3.27 -9.38 -2.45
CA TRP A 52 4.17 -10.48 -2.79
C TRP A 52 5.56 -10.03 -3.21
N THR A 53 5.65 -8.89 -3.89
CA THR A 53 6.90 -8.37 -4.42
C THR A 53 7.35 -7.20 -3.56
N PRO A 54 8.52 -7.27 -2.90
CA PRO A 54 9.07 -6.14 -2.16
C PRO A 54 9.36 -4.97 -3.11
N ILE A 55 9.09 -3.75 -2.64
CA ILE A 55 9.37 -2.52 -3.36
C ILE A 55 10.88 -2.35 -3.50
N GLN A 56 11.37 -2.19 -4.73
CA GLN A 56 12.80 -1.97 -5.01
C GLN A 56 13.23 -0.54 -4.72
N GLN A 57 12.38 0.44 -5.02
CA GLN A 57 12.64 1.85 -4.81
C GLN A 57 11.63 2.43 -3.81
N VAL A 58 11.94 2.24 -2.54
CA VAL A 58 11.13 2.77 -1.43
C VAL A 58 11.34 4.27 -1.33
N ASN A 59 10.27 5.05 -1.30
CA ASN A 59 10.34 6.49 -1.10
C ASN A 59 9.56 6.99 0.12
N TYR A 60 8.85 6.10 0.81
CA TYR A 60 8.24 6.38 2.10
C TYR A 60 8.23 5.13 2.98
N VAL A 61 8.56 5.28 4.27
CA VAL A 61 8.43 4.23 5.28
C VAL A 61 7.67 4.80 6.46
N GLN A 62 6.58 4.15 6.80
CA GLN A 62 5.79 4.43 8.00
C GLN A 62 6.31 3.58 9.16
N ASP A 63 6.61 4.20 10.30
CA ASP A 63 6.86 3.46 11.54
C ASP A 63 5.55 2.79 11.98
N ILE A 64 5.58 1.48 12.11
CA ILE A 64 4.46 0.65 12.56
C ILE A 64 4.80 -0.14 13.83
N THR A 65 5.87 0.23 14.53
CA THR A 65 6.36 -0.51 15.68
C THR A 65 5.27 -0.74 16.72
N SER A 66 4.48 0.27 17.05
CA SER A 66 3.42 0.19 18.04
C SER A 66 2.18 -0.59 17.60
N VAL A 67 2.02 -0.83 16.29
CA VAL A 67 0.84 -1.51 15.71
C VAL A 67 1.20 -2.81 14.99
N MET A 68 2.45 -3.27 15.10
CA MET A 68 2.90 -4.49 14.41
C MET A 68 2.07 -5.72 14.81
N GLU A 69 1.74 -5.86 16.10
CA GLU A 69 0.91 -6.98 16.57
C GLU A 69 -0.53 -6.90 16.02
N LEU A 70 -1.09 -5.71 15.88
CA LEU A 70 -2.40 -5.51 15.27
C LEU A 70 -2.37 -5.90 13.79
N LYS A 71 -1.29 -5.57 13.08
CA LYS A 71 -1.08 -6.00 11.68
C LYS A 71 -1.05 -7.52 11.55
N ILE A 72 -0.36 -8.21 12.45
CA ILE A 72 -0.32 -9.68 12.47
C ILE A 72 -1.70 -10.27 12.76
N GLN A 73 -2.42 -9.74 13.75
CA GLN A 73 -3.79 -10.18 14.03
C GLN A 73 -4.71 -10.01 12.81
N ALA A 74 -4.57 -8.92 12.07
CA ALA A 74 -5.32 -8.71 10.83
C ALA A 74 -4.94 -9.74 9.75
N LEU A 75 -3.65 -10.03 9.59
CA LEU A 75 -3.17 -11.05 8.66
C LEU A 75 -3.75 -12.44 8.98
N GLN A 76 -3.80 -12.81 10.26
CA GLN A 76 -4.34 -14.10 10.73
C GLN A 76 -5.83 -14.30 10.41
N GLN A 77 -6.60 -13.20 10.16
CA GLN A 77 -7.99 -13.32 9.72
C GLN A 77 -8.13 -13.90 8.30
N HIS A 78 -7.06 -13.91 7.51
CA HIS A 78 -7.01 -14.53 6.18
C HIS A 78 -6.67 -16.03 6.29
N SER A 79 -7.50 -16.81 7.01
CA SER A 79 -7.25 -18.22 7.35
C SER A 79 -6.91 -19.09 6.17
N SER A 80 -7.55 -18.87 5.00
CA SER A 80 -7.26 -19.63 3.77
C SER A 80 -5.84 -19.40 3.22
N GLN A 81 -5.18 -18.34 3.61
CA GLN A 81 -3.82 -18.00 3.16
C GLN A 81 -2.77 -18.47 4.17
N VAL A 82 -2.98 -18.17 5.46
CA VAL A 82 -1.99 -18.41 6.51
C VAL A 82 -1.82 -19.88 6.89
N THR A 83 -2.75 -20.77 6.50
CA THR A 83 -2.62 -22.21 6.72
C THR A 83 -1.60 -22.90 5.81
N MET A 84 -1.25 -22.28 4.68
CA MET A 84 -0.35 -22.89 3.69
C MET A 84 1.11 -22.48 3.91
N TYR A 85 1.36 -21.30 4.44
CA TYR A 85 2.69 -20.72 4.60
C TYR A 85 2.76 -19.86 5.86
N ASP A 86 3.94 -19.78 6.46
CA ASP A 86 4.21 -18.91 7.60
C ASP A 86 4.37 -17.45 7.15
N TYR A 87 3.25 -16.84 6.75
CA TYR A 87 3.24 -15.44 6.35
C TYR A 87 3.50 -14.48 7.51
N GLU A 88 3.22 -14.89 8.76
CA GLU A 88 3.51 -14.06 9.92
C GLU A 88 5.00 -13.78 10.02
N ASP A 89 5.84 -14.83 9.94
CA ASP A 89 7.29 -14.68 10.04
C ASP A 89 7.83 -13.86 8.86
N ALA A 90 7.35 -14.12 7.63
CA ALA A 90 7.74 -13.37 6.45
C ALA A 90 7.39 -11.86 6.56
N VAL A 91 6.18 -11.54 7.03
CA VAL A 91 5.73 -10.15 7.22
C VAL A 91 6.52 -9.48 8.33
N ARG A 92 6.77 -10.16 9.46
CA ARG A 92 7.62 -9.63 10.53
C ARG A 92 9.04 -9.35 10.02
N GLY A 93 9.64 -10.28 9.29
CA GLY A 93 10.98 -10.15 8.71
C GLY A 93 11.09 -8.94 7.78
N LEU A 94 10.16 -8.82 6.84
CA LEU A 94 10.14 -7.70 5.89
C LEU A 94 9.95 -6.35 6.60
N ASN A 95 8.98 -6.25 7.50
CA ASN A 95 8.73 -4.99 8.21
C ASN A 95 9.87 -4.66 9.20
N ARG A 96 10.53 -5.67 9.79
CA ARG A 96 11.73 -5.47 10.60
C ARG A 96 12.87 -4.89 9.77
N TYR A 97 13.13 -5.47 8.60
CA TYR A 97 14.13 -4.96 7.65
C TYR A 97 13.85 -3.50 7.28
N ARG A 98 12.59 -3.19 6.90
CA ARG A 98 12.18 -1.83 6.51
C ARG A 98 12.35 -0.82 7.65
N GLY A 99 11.98 -1.15 8.87
CA GLY A 99 12.12 -0.27 10.03
C GLY A 99 13.59 0.06 10.31
N ILE A 100 14.44 -0.96 10.41
CA ILE A 100 15.86 -0.81 10.73
C ILE A 100 16.61 -0.06 9.62
N THR A 101 16.43 -0.46 8.35
CA THR A 101 17.20 0.14 7.24
C THR A 101 16.79 1.58 6.93
N SER A 102 15.57 1.97 7.25
CA SER A 102 15.10 3.36 7.11
C SER A 102 15.40 4.24 8.32
N GLY A 103 15.78 3.65 9.46
CA GLY A 103 15.97 4.37 10.73
C GLY A 103 14.67 4.90 11.34
N ARG A 104 13.49 4.41 10.90
CA ARG A 104 12.18 4.94 11.32
C ARG A 104 11.64 4.29 12.59
N GLY A 105 12.05 3.06 12.91
CA GLY A 105 11.57 2.35 14.09
C GLY A 105 12.00 0.89 14.08
N ALA A 106 11.47 0.09 15.03
CA ALA A 106 11.74 -1.35 15.10
C ALA A 106 11.08 -2.10 13.93
N TYR A 107 9.90 -1.64 13.48
CA TYR A 107 9.17 -2.15 12.33
C TYR A 107 8.70 -0.99 11.45
N GLY A 108 8.85 -1.13 10.15
CA GLY A 108 8.40 -0.15 9.16
C GLY A 108 7.57 -0.79 8.06
N GLU A 109 6.61 -0.05 7.53
CA GLU A 109 5.88 -0.43 6.33
C GLU A 109 6.29 0.48 5.19
N ALA A 110 6.73 -0.12 4.09
CA ALA A 110 7.26 0.61 2.95
C ALA A 110 6.18 0.90 1.91
N PHE A 111 6.26 2.07 1.30
CA PHE A 111 5.34 2.51 0.27
C PHE A 111 6.07 3.16 -0.91
N CYS A 112 5.45 3.02 -2.10
CA CYS A 112 5.66 3.92 -3.22
C CYS A 112 4.64 5.05 -3.14
N VAL A 113 5.08 6.30 -3.11
CA VAL A 113 4.20 7.47 -3.21
C VAL A 113 3.99 7.78 -4.69
N TYR A 114 2.78 7.58 -5.20
CA TYR A 114 2.40 7.90 -6.58
C TYR A 114 1.83 9.30 -6.72
N GLN A 115 1.17 9.79 -5.68
CA GLN A 115 0.64 11.13 -5.60
C GLN A 115 0.63 11.61 -4.15
N THR A 116 0.98 12.88 -3.94
CA THR A 116 0.78 13.59 -2.67
C THR A 116 0.44 15.05 -2.96
N ALA A 117 -0.57 15.57 -2.28
CA ALA A 117 -0.97 16.98 -2.38
C ALA A 117 -0.09 17.91 -1.54
N GLU A 118 0.66 17.38 -0.58
CA GLU A 118 1.50 18.15 0.34
C GLU A 118 2.95 17.73 0.23
N ILE A 119 3.74 18.48 -0.56
CA ILE A 119 5.15 18.62 -0.27
C ILE A 119 5.28 19.83 0.65
N LYS A 120 5.19 19.64 1.95
CA LYS A 120 5.69 20.63 2.90
C LYS A 120 7.21 20.48 2.90
N VAL A 121 7.86 21.38 2.18
CA VAL A 121 9.32 21.59 2.25
C VAL A 121 9.65 22.24 3.58
#